data_c8489cbf2eb42e36e09137e70f349776
#
_entry.id   c8489cbf2eb42e36e09137e70f349776
#
_cell.length_a   1.000
_cell.length_b   1.000
_cell.length_c   1.000
_cell.angle_alpha   90.00
_cell.angle_beta   90.00
_cell.angle_gamma   90.00
#
_symmetry.space_group_name_H-M   'P 1'
#
loop_
_entity.id
_entity.type
_entity.pdbx_description
1 polymer ?
#
loop_
_entity_poly.entity_id
_entity_poly.type
_entity_poly.pdbx_seq_one_letter_code
_entity_poly.pdbx_strand_id
1 'polypeptide(L)'
;VFGTGPLGLFAVQIARIMGAVNIVMVGLEEDVETRFPIAMEVGATHCVNASKEDVVKRCTEICGRDNLGLVIECSGANIALKQSLEMLRPNGEVIRVGMGFKPLEFSINNITELNKSIIGHMAYDSTSWRESIRLLKSGAIKVQPMITHRLGLSKWKEGFAAMADKSAVKVIFHYDEEDKDVAEFGEEETPNDYDFND
;
A
#
# COMPACT_ATOMS: atom_id res chain seq x y z
N VAL A 1 9.24 -0.30 0.38
CA VAL A 1 7.84 -0.62 0.67
C VAL A 1 7.65 -2.12 0.47
N PHE A 2 7.15 -2.84 1.47
CA PHE A 2 6.79 -4.25 1.36
C PHE A 2 5.30 -4.43 1.12
N GLY A 3 4.96 -5.28 0.15
CA GLY A 3 3.58 -5.61 -0.21
C GLY A 3 3.03 -4.74 -1.33
N THR A 4 2.65 -5.38 -2.41
CA THR A 4 2.23 -4.81 -3.70
C THR A 4 0.71 -4.58 -3.81
N GLY A 5 -0.01 -4.73 -2.70
CA GLY A 5 -1.44 -4.43 -2.63
C GLY A 5 -1.73 -2.92 -2.66
N PRO A 6 -3.01 -2.51 -2.61
CA PRO A 6 -3.40 -1.11 -2.66
C PRO A 6 -2.69 -0.23 -1.62
N LEU A 7 -2.50 -0.72 -0.38
CA LEU A 7 -1.80 0.03 0.66
C LEU A 7 -0.35 0.33 0.27
N GLY A 8 0.39 -0.68 -0.22
CA GLY A 8 1.77 -0.49 -0.66
C GLY A 8 1.88 0.43 -1.87
N LEU A 9 0.97 0.33 -2.83
CA LEU A 9 0.93 1.21 -3.99
C LEU A 9 0.61 2.68 -3.61
N PHE A 10 -0.24 2.90 -2.61
CA PHE A 10 -0.43 4.24 -2.04
C PHE A 10 0.81 4.71 -1.28
N ALA A 11 1.46 3.83 -0.50
CA ALA A 11 2.68 4.17 0.21
C ALA A 11 3.81 4.61 -0.74
N VAL A 12 3.96 3.96 -1.90
CA VAL A 12 4.88 4.38 -2.98
C VAL A 12 4.58 5.81 -3.43
N GLN A 13 3.33 6.13 -3.68
CA GLN A 13 2.94 7.47 -4.14
C GLN A 13 3.18 8.53 -3.07
N ILE A 14 2.84 8.25 -1.82
CA ILE A 14 3.10 9.16 -0.70
C ILE A 14 4.60 9.38 -0.52
N ALA A 15 5.42 8.31 -0.55
CA ALA A 15 6.87 8.42 -0.49
C ALA A 15 7.41 9.34 -1.59
N ARG A 16 6.86 9.23 -2.82
CA ARG A 16 7.23 10.10 -3.94
C ARG A 16 6.87 11.56 -3.69
N ILE A 17 5.64 11.82 -3.20
CA ILE A 17 5.17 13.18 -2.86
C ILE A 17 6.04 13.80 -1.76
N MET A 18 6.47 12.99 -0.79
CA MET A 18 7.35 13.42 0.30
C MET A 18 8.82 13.58 -0.12
N GLY A 19 9.16 13.35 -1.39
CA GLY A 19 10.48 13.60 -1.94
C GLY A 19 11.49 12.46 -1.80
N ALA A 20 11.04 11.23 -1.54
CA ALA A 20 11.93 10.08 -1.55
C ALA A 20 12.56 9.89 -2.95
N VAL A 21 13.88 9.74 -2.99
CA VAL A 21 14.64 9.59 -4.24
C VAL A 21 14.60 8.15 -4.74
N ASN A 22 14.95 7.21 -3.88
CA ASN A 22 14.87 5.79 -4.15
C ASN A 22 13.64 5.22 -3.46
N ILE A 23 12.72 4.68 -4.24
CA ILE A 23 11.50 4.05 -3.76
C ILE A 23 11.47 2.64 -4.31
N VAL A 24 11.74 1.66 -3.44
CA VAL A 24 11.83 0.25 -3.80
C VAL A 24 10.54 -0.45 -3.38
N MET A 25 9.82 -1.03 -4.35
CA MET A 25 8.69 -1.91 -4.09
C MET A 25 9.18 -3.35 -3.97
N VAL A 26 8.87 -4.02 -2.88
CA VAL A 26 9.18 -5.44 -2.67
C VAL A 26 7.90 -6.25 -2.77
N GLY A 27 7.91 -7.24 -3.66
CA GLY A 27 6.80 -8.16 -3.92
C GLY A 27 7.31 -9.58 -4.15
N LEU A 28 6.42 -10.44 -4.62
CA LEU A 28 6.68 -11.85 -4.90
C LEU A 28 6.65 -12.13 -6.41
N GLU A 29 6.90 -13.39 -6.79
CA GLU A 29 6.91 -13.79 -8.21
C GLU A 29 5.58 -13.48 -8.91
N GLU A 30 4.47 -13.72 -8.25
CA GLU A 30 3.14 -13.46 -8.79
C GLU A 30 2.83 -11.96 -9.05
N ASP A 31 3.64 -11.07 -8.49
CA ASP A 31 3.47 -9.61 -8.65
C ASP A 31 4.20 -9.04 -9.87
N VAL A 32 5.14 -9.81 -10.44
CA VAL A 32 6.08 -9.33 -11.46
C VAL A 32 5.35 -8.80 -12.70
N GLU A 33 4.38 -9.56 -13.21
CA GLU A 33 3.68 -9.21 -14.45
C GLU A 33 2.53 -8.23 -14.26
N THR A 34 1.96 -8.15 -13.03
CA THR A 34 0.73 -7.38 -12.80
C THR A 34 0.95 -6.15 -11.95
N ARG A 35 1.64 -6.28 -10.81
CA ARG A 35 1.71 -5.24 -9.78
C ARG A 35 2.97 -4.39 -9.83
N PHE A 36 4.11 -4.97 -10.25
CA PHE A 36 5.34 -4.21 -10.45
C PHE A 36 5.21 -3.14 -11.54
N PRO A 37 4.60 -3.40 -12.71
CA PRO A 37 4.35 -2.34 -13.68
C PRO A 37 3.51 -1.19 -13.10
N ILE A 38 2.46 -1.50 -12.34
CA ILE A 38 1.65 -0.48 -11.66
C ILE A 38 2.49 0.30 -10.64
N ALA A 39 3.30 -0.39 -9.83
CA ALA A 39 4.17 0.27 -8.86
C ALA A 39 5.14 1.26 -9.52
N MET A 40 5.73 0.88 -10.64
CA MET A 40 6.61 1.75 -11.43
C MET A 40 5.85 2.95 -11.99
N GLU A 41 4.64 2.74 -12.54
CA GLU A 41 3.79 3.81 -13.07
C GLU A 41 3.39 4.84 -12.01
N VAL A 42 3.14 4.38 -10.77
CA VAL A 42 2.71 5.26 -9.68
C VAL A 42 3.88 5.83 -8.87
N GLY A 43 5.13 5.54 -9.24
CA GLY A 43 6.29 6.26 -8.71
C GLY A 43 7.34 5.44 -8.00
N ALA A 44 7.28 4.11 -7.97
CA ALA A 44 8.42 3.29 -7.58
C ALA A 44 9.58 3.51 -8.55
N THR A 45 10.80 3.52 -8.03
CA THR A 45 12.02 3.62 -8.85
C THR A 45 12.60 2.25 -9.18
N HIS A 46 12.32 1.26 -8.34
CA HIS A 46 12.79 -0.11 -8.46
C HIS A 46 11.73 -1.08 -7.92
N CYS A 47 11.75 -2.30 -8.46
CA CYS A 47 11.02 -3.42 -7.89
C CYS A 47 12.00 -4.54 -7.55
N VAL A 48 11.76 -5.26 -6.46
CA VAL A 48 12.57 -6.39 -5.99
C VAL A 48 11.66 -7.59 -5.78
N ASN A 49 11.99 -8.69 -6.45
CA ASN A 49 11.27 -9.95 -6.34
C ASN A 49 11.84 -10.80 -5.21
N ALA A 50 11.17 -10.78 -4.05
CA ALA A 50 11.60 -11.51 -2.85
C ALA A 50 11.59 -13.05 -3.02
N SER A 51 10.96 -13.57 -4.08
CA SER A 51 10.99 -15.00 -4.38
C SER A 51 12.32 -15.44 -5.05
N LYS A 52 13.07 -14.49 -5.63
CA LYS A 52 14.28 -14.77 -6.41
C LYS A 52 15.51 -14.00 -5.95
N GLU A 53 15.34 -12.91 -5.23
CA GLU A 53 16.40 -12.00 -4.84
C GLU A 53 16.58 -11.95 -3.32
N ASP A 54 17.80 -11.74 -2.87
CA ASP A 54 18.08 -11.34 -1.49
C ASP A 54 17.65 -9.88 -1.31
N VAL A 55 16.50 -9.70 -0.66
CA VAL A 55 15.86 -8.39 -0.49
C VAL A 55 16.74 -7.40 0.24
N VAL A 56 17.39 -7.83 1.34
CA VAL A 56 18.24 -6.97 2.17
C VAL A 56 19.43 -6.48 1.35
N LYS A 57 20.11 -7.39 0.69
CA LYS A 57 21.24 -7.07 -0.19
C LYS A 57 20.83 -6.15 -1.33
N ARG A 58 19.75 -6.50 -2.03
CA ARG A 58 19.31 -5.73 -3.20
C ARG A 58 18.83 -4.32 -2.86
N CYS A 59 18.03 -4.17 -1.81
CA CYS A 59 17.62 -2.85 -1.35
C CYS A 59 18.80 -2.00 -0.87
N THR A 60 19.77 -2.63 -0.20
CA THR A 60 20.99 -1.93 0.25
C THR A 60 21.86 -1.48 -0.92
N GLU A 61 21.97 -2.28 -1.97
CA GLU A 61 22.67 -1.90 -3.22
C GLU A 61 22.01 -0.69 -3.91
N ILE A 62 20.67 -0.70 -4.00
CA ILE A 62 19.90 0.37 -4.64
C ILE A 62 19.96 1.68 -3.85
N CYS A 63 19.70 1.62 -2.56
CA CYS A 63 19.56 2.80 -1.72
C CYS A 63 20.90 3.30 -1.15
N GLY A 64 21.90 2.42 -1.04
CA GLY A 64 23.07 2.63 -0.21
C GLY A 64 22.78 2.31 1.26
N ARG A 65 23.73 1.64 1.92
CA ARG A 65 23.55 1.11 3.27
C ARG A 65 23.14 2.16 4.31
N ASP A 66 23.68 3.36 4.22
CA ASP A 66 23.46 4.44 5.18
C ASP A 66 22.29 5.36 4.80
N ASN A 67 21.62 5.10 3.70
CA ASN A 67 20.57 5.97 3.17
C ASN A 67 19.17 5.39 3.33
N LEU A 68 19.03 4.08 3.66
CA LEU A 68 17.72 3.45 3.82
C LEU A 68 17.15 3.79 5.21
N GLY A 69 16.48 4.92 5.31
CA GLY A 69 15.98 5.49 6.56
C GLY A 69 14.55 5.12 6.90
N LEU A 70 13.74 4.71 5.91
CA LEU A 70 12.32 4.41 6.11
C LEU A 70 11.93 3.14 5.37
N VAL A 71 11.19 2.27 6.06
CA VAL A 71 10.47 1.14 5.46
C VAL A 71 9.00 1.23 5.81
N ILE A 72 8.14 1.04 4.82
CA ILE A 72 6.70 0.91 5.03
C ILE A 72 6.32 -0.55 4.78
N GLU A 73 5.89 -1.23 5.83
CA GLU A 73 5.54 -2.65 5.80
C GLU A 73 4.02 -2.81 5.70
N CYS A 74 3.54 -3.18 4.50
CA CYS A 74 2.12 -3.33 4.17
C CYS A 74 1.70 -4.79 3.95
N SER A 75 2.64 -5.75 4.03
CA SER A 75 2.34 -7.16 3.75
C SER A 75 1.85 -7.94 4.98
N GLY A 76 2.25 -7.53 6.18
CA GLY A 76 2.00 -8.26 7.42
C GLY A 76 2.89 -9.49 7.62
N ALA A 77 3.79 -9.79 6.68
CA ALA A 77 4.68 -10.94 6.77
C ALA A 77 5.80 -10.71 7.79
N ASN A 78 6.02 -11.67 8.69
CA ASN A 78 7.09 -11.57 9.69
C ASN A 78 8.48 -11.48 9.07
N ILE A 79 8.69 -12.15 7.93
CA ILE A 79 9.95 -12.05 7.19
C ILE A 79 10.19 -10.65 6.63
N ALA A 80 9.15 -9.96 6.18
CA ALA A 80 9.24 -8.59 5.70
C ALA A 80 9.65 -7.63 6.84
N LEU A 81 9.08 -7.80 8.04
CA LEU A 81 9.47 -7.02 9.20
C LEU A 81 10.92 -7.29 9.62
N LYS A 82 11.35 -8.56 9.61
CA LYS A 82 12.74 -8.95 9.89
C LYS A 82 13.70 -8.27 8.91
N GLN A 83 13.46 -8.42 7.62
CA GLN A 83 14.28 -7.81 6.56
C GLN A 83 14.28 -6.28 6.63
N SER A 84 13.13 -5.67 6.99
CA SER A 84 13.05 -4.23 7.24
C SER A 84 14.02 -3.76 8.31
N LEU A 85 14.05 -4.45 9.44
CA LEU A 85 14.97 -4.13 10.54
C LEU A 85 16.44 -4.40 10.16
N GLU A 86 16.73 -5.40 9.36
CA GLU A 86 18.09 -5.72 8.91
C GLU A 86 18.67 -4.66 7.97
N MET A 87 17.86 -4.15 7.04
CA MET A 87 18.34 -3.20 6.01
C MET A 87 18.32 -1.74 6.44
N LEU A 88 17.53 -1.37 7.45
CA LEU A 88 17.46 0.00 7.94
C LEU A 88 18.79 0.48 8.52
N ARG A 89 19.16 1.72 8.16
CA ARG A 89 20.28 2.42 8.81
C ARG A 89 20.01 2.64 10.31
N PRO A 90 21.03 2.97 11.12
CA PRO A 90 20.82 3.48 12.47
C PRO A 90 19.86 4.68 12.47
N ASN A 91 19.02 4.79 13.50
CA ASN A 91 17.94 5.78 13.62
C ASN A 91 16.91 5.71 12.48
N GLY A 92 16.77 4.57 11.80
CA GLY A 92 15.75 4.36 10.77
C GLY A 92 14.44 3.89 11.36
N GLU A 93 13.37 3.99 10.59
CA GLU A 93 12.01 3.69 11.02
C GLU A 93 11.32 2.65 10.14
N VAL A 94 10.55 1.77 10.77
CA VAL A 94 9.56 0.93 10.09
C VAL A 94 8.17 1.44 10.46
N ILE A 95 7.38 1.82 9.45
CA ILE A 95 5.94 2.04 9.62
C ILE A 95 5.25 0.71 9.26
N ARG A 96 4.66 0.07 10.25
CA ARG A 96 3.97 -1.20 10.06
C ARG A 96 2.46 -0.98 9.95
N VAL A 97 1.94 -1.19 8.76
CA VAL A 97 0.51 -1.11 8.42
C VAL A 97 -0.07 -2.51 8.19
N GLY A 98 0.77 -3.43 7.69
CA GLY A 98 0.38 -4.81 7.45
C GLY A 98 0.19 -5.59 8.75
N MET A 99 -0.89 -6.37 8.85
CA MET A 99 -1.16 -7.23 10.01
C MET A 99 -0.79 -8.67 9.70
N GLY A 100 -0.04 -9.29 10.62
CA GLY A 100 0.28 -10.72 10.61
C GLY A 100 -0.22 -11.37 11.90
N PHE A 101 -0.70 -12.61 11.80
CA PHE A 101 -1.28 -13.34 12.95
C PHE A 101 -0.29 -14.30 13.61
N LYS A 102 0.88 -14.50 13.01
CA LYS A 102 1.90 -15.39 13.58
C LYS A 102 2.82 -14.64 14.53
N PRO A 103 3.25 -15.26 15.65
CA PRO A 103 4.26 -14.68 16.52
C PRO A 103 5.55 -14.36 15.77
N LEU A 104 6.32 -13.38 16.27
CA LEU A 104 7.66 -13.10 15.76
C LEU A 104 8.64 -14.17 16.25
N GLU A 105 9.41 -14.74 15.35
CA GLU A 105 10.41 -15.79 15.62
C GLU A 105 11.85 -15.29 15.40
N PHE A 106 12.09 -13.98 15.62
CA PHE A 106 13.41 -13.37 15.47
C PHE A 106 13.65 -12.33 16.57
N SER A 107 14.94 -12.08 16.84
CA SER A 107 15.33 -11.06 17.83
C SER A 107 15.08 -9.65 17.28
N ILE A 108 14.58 -8.80 18.17
CA ILE A 108 14.41 -7.35 17.91
C ILE A 108 15.51 -6.51 18.55
N ASN A 109 16.61 -7.13 19.01
CA ASN A 109 17.68 -6.41 19.74
C ASN A 109 18.31 -5.30 18.90
N ASN A 110 18.34 -5.44 17.57
CA ASN A 110 18.88 -4.39 16.69
C ASN A 110 18.05 -3.08 16.72
N ILE A 111 16.84 -3.09 17.26
CA ILE A 111 16.08 -1.87 17.54
C ILE A 111 16.82 -1.05 18.59
N THR A 112 17.17 -1.69 19.71
CA THR A 112 17.91 -1.04 20.80
C THR A 112 19.34 -0.70 20.39
N GLU A 113 20.05 -1.65 19.76
CA GLU A 113 21.47 -1.51 19.38
C GLU A 113 21.70 -0.39 18.38
N LEU A 114 20.73 -0.12 17.49
CA LEU A 114 20.86 0.84 16.39
C LEU A 114 19.85 1.99 16.49
N ASN A 115 19.17 2.16 17.61
CA ASN A 115 18.15 3.20 17.84
C ASN A 115 17.08 3.24 16.73
N LYS A 116 16.62 2.09 16.28
CA LYS A 116 15.57 2.00 15.25
C LYS A 116 14.19 2.12 15.89
N SER A 117 13.20 2.45 15.09
CA SER A 117 11.80 2.54 15.54
C SER A 117 10.89 1.62 14.72
N ILE A 118 9.88 1.06 15.39
CA ILE A 118 8.73 0.43 14.73
C ILE A 118 7.49 1.19 15.18
N ILE A 119 6.78 1.75 14.21
CA ILE A 119 5.55 2.50 14.44
C ILE A 119 4.40 1.71 13.82
N GLY A 120 3.49 1.23 14.65
CA GLY A 120 2.25 0.61 14.19
C GLY A 120 1.23 1.68 13.82
N HIS A 121 0.48 1.43 12.77
CA HIS A 121 -0.62 2.30 12.37
C HIS A 121 -1.85 1.46 12.01
N MET A 122 -2.99 1.86 12.53
CA MET A 122 -4.28 1.22 12.31
C MET A 122 -5.37 2.26 12.11
N ALA A 123 -6.16 2.07 11.07
CA ALA A 123 -7.28 2.93 10.70
C ALA A 123 -6.85 4.36 10.29
N TYR A 124 -7.76 5.31 10.39
CA TYR A 124 -7.59 6.71 9.96
C TYR A 124 -8.47 7.64 10.80
N ASP A 125 -8.08 8.89 10.87
CA ASP A 125 -8.83 9.96 11.48
C ASP A 125 -9.45 10.90 10.42
N SER A 126 -10.20 11.89 10.86
CA SER A 126 -10.82 12.88 9.97
C SER A 126 -9.79 13.72 9.21
N THR A 127 -8.61 13.94 9.79
CA THR A 127 -7.52 14.71 9.17
C THR A 127 -6.92 13.91 8.01
N SER A 128 -6.61 12.64 8.23
CA SER A 128 -6.11 11.73 7.19
C SER A 128 -7.09 11.58 6.04
N TRP A 129 -8.39 11.56 6.35
CA TRP A 129 -9.45 11.49 5.34
C TRP A 129 -9.48 12.74 4.47
N ARG A 130 -9.50 13.95 5.07
CA ARG A 130 -9.46 15.22 4.34
C ARG A 130 -8.22 15.34 3.46
N GLU A 131 -7.05 14.99 4.00
CA GLU A 131 -5.80 15.04 3.25
C GLU A 131 -5.81 14.07 2.05
N SER A 132 -6.33 12.86 2.24
CA SER A 132 -6.50 11.90 1.15
C SER A 132 -7.39 12.45 0.02
N ILE A 133 -8.51 13.08 0.37
CA ILE A 133 -9.40 13.72 -0.61
C ILE A 133 -8.66 14.86 -1.33
N ARG A 134 -7.90 15.68 -0.60
CA ARG A 134 -7.11 16.78 -1.19
C ARG A 134 -6.09 16.26 -2.20
N LEU A 135 -5.35 15.21 -1.86
CA LEU A 135 -4.36 14.58 -2.75
C LEU A 135 -5.01 13.95 -3.98
N LEU A 136 -6.18 13.33 -3.83
CA LEU A 136 -6.93 12.78 -4.94
C LEU A 136 -7.45 13.89 -5.87
N LYS A 137 -8.05 14.95 -5.33
CA LYS A 137 -8.57 16.09 -6.11
C LYS A 137 -7.46 16.83 -6.87
N SER A 138 -6.26 16.94 -6.29
CA SER A 138 -5.12 17.58 -6.95
C SER A 138 -4.47 16.73 -8.03
N GLY A 139 -4.86 15.45 -8.17
CA GLY A 139 -4.21 14.50 -9.07
C GLY A 139 -2.82 14.03 -8.60
N ALA A 140 -2.40 14.41 -7.39
CA ALA A 140 -1.11 13.99 -6.83
C ALA A 140 -1.07 12.48 -6.57
N ILE A 141 -2.23 11.87 -6.29
CA ILE A 141 -2.41 10.43 -6.16
C ILE A 141 -3.24 9.90 -7.32
N LYS A 142 -2.73 8.87 -7.99
CA LYS A 142 -3.36 8.16 -9.09
C LYS A 142 -4.01 6.88 -8.58
N VAL A 143 -5.30 6.72 -8.76
CA VAL A 143 -6.03 5.50 -8.40
C VAL A 143 -6.35 4.61 -9.59
N GLN A 144 -6.48 5.21 -10.78
CA GLN A 144 -6.91 4.50 -11.99
C GLN A 144 -6.02 3.29 -12.34
N PRO A 145 -4.67 3.38 -12.30
CA PRO A 145 -3.82 2.23 -12.58
C PRO A 145 -4.02 1.06 -11.61
N MET A 146 -4.50 1.35 -10.40
CA MET A 146 -4.71 0.35 -9.36
C MET A 146 -6.07 -0.37 -9.48
N ILE A 147 -7.03 0.23 -10.18
CA ILE A 147 -8.37 -0.35 -10.37
C ILE A 147 -8.30 -1.32 -11.56
N THR A 148 -8.04 -2.58 -11.26
CA THR A 148 -7.87 -3.62 -12.28
C THR A 148 -9.20 -4.23 -12.73
N HIS A 149 -10.23 -4.17 -11.89
CA HIS A 149 -11.54 -4.77 -12.19
C HIS A 149 -12.65 -3.79 -11.85
N ARG A 150 -13.57 -3.64 -12.79
CA ARG A 150 -14.83 -2.90 -12.62
C ARG A 150 -15.96 -3.85 -12.98
N LEU A 151 -16.74 -4.25 -12.01
CA LEU A 151 -17.75 -5.30 -12.14
C LEU A 151 -19.09 -4.80 -11.66
N GLY A 152 -20.16 -5.25 -12.29
CA GLY A 152 -21.50 -5.08 -11.76
C GLY A 152 -21.65 -5.82 -10.44
N LEU A 153 -22.56 -5.36 -9.58
CA LEU A 153 -22.76 -5.95 -8.24
C LEU A 153 -23.19 -7.43 -8.32
N SER A 154 -23.93 -7.82 -9.35
CA SER A 154 -24.31 -9.20 -9.63
C SER A 154 -23.10 -10.14 -9.76
N LYS A 155 -21.94 -9.61 -10.17
CA LYS A 155 -20.67 -10.35 -10.34
C LYS A 155 -19.77 -10.32 -9.10
N TRP A 156 -20.32 -10.07 -7.91
CA TRP A 156 -19.53 -9.96 -6.69
C TRP A 156 -18.65 -11.20 -6.41
N LYS A 157 -19.15 -12.42 -6.74
CA LYS A 157 -18.37 -13.65 -6.55
C LYS A 157 -17.10 -13.68 -7.41
N GLU A 158 -17.19 -13.21 -8.66
CA GLU A 158 -16.05 -13.09 -9.57
C GLU A 158 -15.01 -12.10 -8.99
N GLY A 159 -15.46 -10.94 -8.53
CA GLY A 159 -14.57 -9.95 -7.93
C GLY A 159 -13.88 -10.44 -6.66
N PHE A 160 -14.59 -11.16 -5.79
CA PHE A 160 -13.95 -11.75 -4.60
C PHE A 160 -12.99 -12.88 -4.95
N ALA A 161 -13.28 -13.68 -5.98
CA ALA A 161 -12.36 -14.70 -6.48
C ALA A 161 -11.08 -14.08 -7.01
N ALA A 162 -11.18 -13.01 -7.82
CA ALA A 162 -10.03 -12.27 -8.35
C ALA A 162 -9.16 -11.61 -7.26
N MET A 163 -9.76 -11.25 -6.13
CA MET A 163 -9.00 -10.79 -4.95
C MET A 163 -8.29 -11.94 -4.24
N ALA A 164 -8.94 -13.10 -4.13
CA ALA A 164 -8.41 -14.27 -3.42
C ALA A 164 -7.25 -14.91 -4.18
N ASP A 165 -7.32 -15.01 -5.51
CA ASP A 165 -6.27 -15.55 -6.38
C ASP A 165 -5.20 -14.52 -6.75
N LYS A 166 -5.34 -13.27 -6.25
CA LYS A 166 -4.42 -12.13 -6.45
C LYS A 166 -4.33 -11.62 -7.90
N SER A 167 -5.22 -12.02 -8.80
CA SER A 167 -5.27 -11.46 -10.17
C SER A 167 -5.75 -10.00 -10.16
N ALA A 168 -6.55 -9.61 -9.16
CA ALA A 168 -6.94 -8.23 -8.96
C ALA A 168 -6.01 -7.48 -7.99
N VAL A 169 -5.74 -6.20 -8.28
CA VAL A 169 -5.16 -5.25 -7.32
C VAL A 169 -6.29 -4.57 -6.54
N LYS A 170 -7.25 -3.98 -7.24
CA LYS A 170 -8.44 -3.39 -6.66
C LYS A 170 -9.66 -3.69 -7.53
N VAL A 171 -10.70 -4.21 -6.91
CA VAL A 171 -12.01 -4.40 -7.52
C VAL A 171 -12.93 -3.27 -7.09
N ILE A 172 -13.64 -2.67 -8.04
CA ILE A 172 -14.72 -1.71 -7.79
C ILE A 172 -16.01 -2.35 -8.30
N PHE A 173 -17.01 -2.41 -7.46
CA PHE A 173 -18.36 -2.77 -7.86
C PHE A 173 -19.19 -1.53 -8.15
N HIS A 174 -20.05 -1.61 -9.15
CA HIS A 174 -21.07 -0.62 -9.47
C HIS A 174 -22.43 -1.31 -9.52
N TYR A 175 -23.48 -0.56 -9.34
CA TYR A 175 -24.82 -1.08 -9.52
C TYR A 175 -25.05 -1.50 -10.96
N ASP A 176 -25.66 -2.67 -11.16
CA ASP A 176 -26.11 -3.13 -12.47
C ASP A 176 -27.37 -2.34 -12.89
N GLU A 177 -27.73 -2.43 -14.17
CA GLU A 177 -28.96 -1.80 -14.64
C GLU A 177 -30.21 -2.35 -13.98
N GLU A 178 -30.17 -3.62 -13.61
CA GLU A 178 -31.24 -4.32 -12.86
C GLU A 178 -31.36 -3.83 -11.39
N ASP A 179 -30.33 -3.19 -10.87
CA ASP A 179 -30.31 -2.64 -9.50
C ASP A 179 -30.81 -1.19 -9.43
N LYS A 180 -31.15 -0.57 -10.56
CA LYS A 180 -31.61 0.84 -10.61
C LYS A 180 -32.91 1.06 -9.84
N ASP A 181 -33.79 0.06 -9.83
CA ASP A 181 -35.06 0.12 -9.11
C ASP A 181 -34.86 0.16 -7.57
N VAL A 182 -33.69 -0.27 -7.08
CA VAL A 182 -33.35 -0.21 -5.65
C VAL A 182 -32.75 1.15 -5.27
N ALA A 183 -32.14 1.83 -6.22
CA ALA A 183 -31.50 3.12 -6.00
C ALA A 183 -32.50 4.29 -5.88
N GLU A 184 -33.71 4.14 -6.45
CA GLU A 184 -34.78 5.15 -6.33
C GLU A 184 -35.31 5.35 -4.91
N PHE A 185 -35.03 4.42 -3.99
CA PHE A 185 -35.37 4.58 -2.56
C PHE A 185 -34.37 5.40 -1.75
N GLY A 186 -33.30 5.88 -2.34
CA GLY A 186 -32.20 6.58 -1.66
C GLY A 186 -32.02 8.05 -2.04
N GLU A 187 -32.85 8.62 -2.91
CA GLU A 187 -32.88 10.07 -3.17
C GLU A 187 -33.75 10.81 -2.13
N GLU A 188 -33.51 10.56 -0.84
CA GLU A 188 -33.75 11.62 0.12
C GLU A 188 -32.62 12.66 -0.10
N GLU A 189 -33.04 13.89 -0.42
CA GLU A 189 -32.18 15.06 -0.56
C GLU A 189 -31.15 15.06 0.59
N THR A 190 -29.91 14.67 0.29
CA THR A 190 -28.82 14.96 1.21
C THR A 190 -28.71 16.49 1.27
N PRO A 191 -28.89 17.13 2.43
CA PRO A 191 -28.66 18.55 2.54
C PRO A 191 -27.24 18.85 2.08
N ASN A 192 -27.12 19.69 1.06
CA ASN A 192 -25.85 20.12 0.48
C ASN A 192 -25.09 21.11 1.38
N ASP A 193 -25.29 21.02 2.71
CA ASP A 193 -24.85 21.98 3.71
C ASP A 193 -23.64 21.52 4.52
N TYR A 194 -22.73 20.72 3.92
CA TYR A 194 -21.40 20.60 4.48
C TYR A 194 -20.48 21.65 3.85
N ASP A 195 -20.54 22.86 4.42
CA ASP A 195 -19.51 23.87 4.19
C ASP A 195 -18.22 23.42 4.89
N PHE A 196 -17.22 23.01 4.09
CA PHE A 196 -15.92 22.51 4.55
C PHE A 196 -14.93 23.66 4.83
N ASN A 197 -15.41 24.88 5.10
CA ASN A 197 -14.58 26.07 5.33
C ASN A 197 -14.34 26.41 6.81
N ASP A 198 -14.64 25.50 7.76
CA ASP A 198 -14.26 25.64 9.17
C ASP A 198 -13.11 24.72 9.56
#